data_38960f27d7f18a9768882ce820f57941
#
_entry.id   38960f27d7f18a9768882ce820f57941
#
_cell.length_a   1.000
_cell.length_b   1.000
_cell.length_c   1.000
_cell.angle_alpha   90.00
_cell.angle_beta   90.00
_cell.angle_gamma   90.00
#
_symmetry.space_group_name_H-M   'P 1'
#
loop_
_entity.id
_entity.type
_entity.pdbx_description
1 polymer ?
#
loop_
_entity_poly.entity_id
_entity_poly.type
_entity_poly.pdbx_seq_one_letter_code
_entity_poly.pdbx_strand_id
1 'polypeptide(L)'
;GHFPKDKSDLSNEACRTRLSDKPEGEIPETMFHHLRRNGYYTVGIGKISHYVDGCLYDYEAPKTDKPELPYSWDEMLFDAGKWGNGWNAFFGYADGSNRQSHKKQVKPYECADVADEGYPDGLTANLAVKKIKELTTKNEPFCLAVGFFKPHLPFTSPKKYWDMYEESSIPISPMP
;
A
#
# COMPACT_ATOMS: atom_id res chain seq x y z
N GLY A 1 6.29 -17.57 11.51
CA GLY A 1 4.99 -16.95 11.69
C GLY A 1 4.29 -17.52 12.93
N HIS A 2 3.41 -16.73 13.52
CA HIS A 2 2.56 -17.15 14.62
C HIS A 2 1.11 -17.22 14.18
N PHE A 3 0.38 -18.23 14.66
CA PHE A 3 -1.07 -18.19 14.57
C PHE A 3 -1.62 -17.17 15.58
N PRO A 4 -2.68 -16.42 15.24
CA PRO A 4 -3.37 -15.57 16.21
C PRO A 4 -3.79 -16.34 17.45
N LYS A 5 -3.49 -15.80 18.63
CA LYS A 5 -3.83 -16.43 19.93
C LYS A 5 -5.07 -15.80 20.54
N ASP A 6 -5.32 -14.54 20.24
CA ASP A 6 -6.47 -13.79 20.74
C ASP A 6 -6.91 -12.71 19.74
N LYS A 7 -7.98 -11.98 20.08
CA LYS A 7 -8.54 -10.94 19.21
C LYS A 7 -7.58 -9.78 18.94
N SER A 8 -6.63 -9.51 19.82
CA SER A 8 -5.67 -8.43 19.64
C SER A 8 -4.66 -8.74 18.52
N ASP A 9 -4.39 -10.03 18.29
CA ASP A 9 -3.53 -10.47 17.18
C ASP A 9 -4.19 -10.29 15.81
N LEU A 10 -5.50 -10.10 15.77
CA LEU A 10 -6.27 -9.85 14.54
C LEU A 10 -6.49 -8.36 14.26
N SER A 11 -6.03 -7.48 15.15
CA SER A 11 -6.18 -6.04 14.96
C SER A 11 -5.24 -5.52 13.87
N ASN A 12 -5.62 -4.41 13.23
CA ASN A 12 -4.76 -3.71 12.28
C ASN A 12 -3.45 -3.21 12.90
N GLU A 13 -3.44 -3.05 14.23
CA GLU A 13 -2.29 -2.59 14.99
C GLU A 13 -1.32 -3.74 15.38
N ALA A 14 -1.72 -4.98 15.17
CA ALA A 14 -0.96 -6.15 15.67
C ALA A 14 0.47 -6.19 15.14
N CYS A 15 0.68 -5.86 13.86
CA CYS A 15 2.03 -5.78 13.27
C CYS A 15 2.90 -4.80 14.04
N ARG A 16 2.40 -3.59 14.26
CA ARG A 16 3.14 -2.53 14.92
C ARG A 16 3.39 -2.81 16.40
N THR A 17 2.37 -3.24 17.12
CA THR A 17 2.45 -3.44 18.58
C THR A 17 3.10 -4.75 18.99
N ARG A 18 3.05 -5.77 18.11
CA ARG A 18 3.51 -7.13 18.41
C ARG A 18 4.84 -7.51 17.76
N LEU A 19 5.22 -6.87 16.64
CA LEU A 19 6.35 -7.32 15.85
C LEU A 19 7.42 -6.25 15.63
N SER A 20 7.04 -4.99 15.38
CA SER A 20 7.95 -4.01 14.80
C SER A 20 8.14 -2.73 15.58
N ASP A 21 7.41 -2.52 16.66
CA ASP A 21 7.53 -1.33 17.50
C ASP A 21 8.61 -1.48 18.58
N LYS A 22 9.38 -2.56 18.51
CA LYS A 22 10.40 -2.92 19.47
C LYS A 22 11.76 -3.09 18.81
N PRO A 23 12.84 -2.79 19.53
CA PRO A 23 14.18 -3.11 19.10
C PRO A 23 14.37 -4.59 18.85
N GLU A 24 15.41 -4.91 18.09
CA GLU A 24 15.86 -6.26 17.85
C GLU A 24 15.99 -7.08 19.17
N GLY A 25 15.48 -8.29 19.12
CA GLY A 25 15.59 -9.25 20.24
C GLY A 25 14.50 -9.17 21.30
N GLU A 26 13.65 -8.12 21.31
CA GLU A 26 12.57 -8.01 22.33
C GLU A 26 11.32 -8.81 21.97
N ILE A 27 10.98 -8.89 20.69
CA ILE A 27 9.80 -9.62 20.18
C ILE A 27 10.08 -10.22 18.80
N PRO A 28 9.22 -11.13 18.33
CA PRO A 28 9.32 -11.61 16.95
C PRO A 28 9.32 -10.45 15.95
N GLU A 29 10.37 -10.36 15.18
CA GLU A 29 10.56 -9.32 14.17
C GLU A 29 9.75 -9.57 12.90
N THR A 30 9.50 -8.53 12.11
CA THR A 30 8.99 -8.72 10.75
C THR A 30 10.07 -9.34 9.86
N MET A 31 9.65 -9.97 8.76
CA MET A 31 10.59 -10.46 7.74
C MET A 31 11.52 -9.34 7.25
N PHE A 32 10.98 -8.13 7.08
CA PHE A 32 11.77 -6.98 6.60
C PHE A 32 12.80 -6.51 7.63
N HIS A 33 12.42 -6.44 8.92
CA HIS A 33 13.36 -6.14 10.00
C HIS A 33 14.48 -7.21 10.05
N HIS A 34 14.11 -8.49 9.94
CA HIS A 34 15.10 -9.58 9.90
C HIS A 34 16.08 -9.43 8.74
N LEU A 35 15.60 -9.14 7.53
CA LEU A 35 16.47 -8.93 6.37
C LEU A 35 17.38 -7.72 6.57
N ARG A 36 16.81 -6.60 7.05
CA ARG A 36 17.55 -5.35 7.29
C ARG A 36 18.73 -5.55 8.24
N ARG A 37 18.52 -6.16 9.39
CA ARG A 37 19.60 -6.42 10.36
C ARG A 37 20.61 -7.47 9.90
N ASN A 38 20.30 -8.24 8.85
CA ASN A 38 21.22 -9.17 8.20
C ASN A 38 21.85 -8.60 6.91
N GLY A 39 21.90 -7.29 6.78
CA GLY A 39 22.65 -6.60 5.74
C GLY A 39 21.94 -6.39 4.41
N TYR A 40 20.62 -6.61 4.36
CA TYR A 40 19.82 -6.22 3.20
C TYR A 40 19.38 -4.77 3.32
N TYR A 41 19.51 -4.01 2.25
CA TYR A 41 18.87 -2.70 2.15
C TYR A 41 17.38 -2.89 1.87
N THR A 42 16.53 -2.41 2.78
CA THR A 42 15.09 -2.70 2.73
C THR A 42 14.28 -1.50 2.31
N VAL A 43 13.48 -1.66 1.25
CA VAL A 43 12.63 -0.60 0.69
C VAL A 43 11.19 -1.06 0.62
N GLY A 44 10.28 -0.28 1.21
CA GLY A 44 8.84 -0.43 1.05
C GLY A 44 8.28 0.64 0.13
N ILE A 45 7.36 0.28 -0.77
CA ILE A 45 6.67 1.22 -1.65
C ILE A 45 5.17 0.94 -1.60
N GLY A 46 4.36 1.97 -1.32
CA GLY A 46 2.91 1.85 -1.31
C GLY A 46 2.35 1.15 -0.06
N LYS A 47 1.25 0.42 -0.21
CA LYS A 47 0.55 -0.19 0.93
C LYS A 47 1.11 -1.57 1.26
N ILE A 48 2.06 -1.62 2.18
CA ILE A 48 2.67 -2.88 2.65
C ILE A 48 1.94 -3.44 3.88
N SER A 49 1.57 -2.56 4.80
CA SER A 49 0.87 -2.89 6.05
C SER A 49 -0.49 -2.21 6.11
N HIS A 50 -1.02 -1.91 7.29
CA HIS A 50 -2.35 -1.30 7.41
C HIS A 50 -2.36 0.15 6.96
N TYR A 51 -1.40 0.96 7.39
CA TYR A 51 -1.32 2.36 7.00
C TYR A 51 -0.86 2.48 5.55
N VAL A 52 -1.61 3.26 4.78
CA VAL A 52 -1.59 3.24 3.32
C VAL A 52 -0.31 3.79 2.67
N ASP A 53 0.43 4.60 3.39
CA ASP A 53 1.71 5.19 2.96
C ASP A 53 2.85 4.93 3.96
N GLY A 54 2.63 3.97 4.88
CA GLY A 54 3.60 3.58 5.90
C GLY A 54 3.75 4.56 7.06
N CYS A 55 2.89 5.58 7.18
CA CYS A 55 2.91 6.56 8.26
C CYS A 55 1.67 6.47 9.15
N LEU A 56 1.85 6.70 10.45
CA LEU A 56 0.79 6.60 11.46
C LEU A 56 -0.07 7.86 11.52
N TYR A 57 -1.21 7.87 10.87
CA TYR A 57 -2.26 8.88 11.03
C TYR A 57 -3.61 8.33 10.59
N ASP A 58 -4.66 8.82 11.20
CA ASP A 58 -6.03 8.41 10.87
C ASP A 58 -6.52 9.10 9.60
N TYR A 59 -7.55 8.52 8.98
CA TYR A 59 -8.10 8.99 7.70
C TYR A 59 -8.47 10.47 7.67
N GLU A 60 -8.96 11.03 8.76
CA GLU A 60 -9.37 12.44 8.86
C GLU A 60 -8.34 13.32 9.60
N ALA A 61 -7.26 12.72 10.07
CA ALA A 61 -6.22 13.43 10.79
C ALA A 61 -5.17 14.02 9.83
N PRO A 62 -4.44 15.04 10.27
CA PRO A 62 -3.28 15.53 9.55
C PRO A 62 -2.25 14.39 9.34
N LYS A 63 -1.62 14.38 8.17
CA LYS A 63 -0.52 13.46 7.90
C LYS A 63 0.62 13.68 8.91
N THR A 64 1.21 12.58 9.36
CA THR A 64 2.43 12.59 10.17
C THR A 64 3.56 11.90 9.42
N ASP A 65 4.79 12.15 9.86
CA ASP A 65 5.98 11.45 9.36
C ASP A 65 6.39 10.28 10.27
N LYS A 66 5.53 9.93 11.25
CA LYS A 66 5.81 8.82 12.16
C LYS A 66 5.66 7.49 11.44
N PRO A 67 6.72 6.70 11.27
CA PRO A 67 6.64 5.43 10.55
C PRO A 67 5.82 4.40 11.32
N GLU A 68 5.05 3.59 10.58
CA GLU A 68 4.31 2.46 11.15
C GLU A 68 5.23 1.32 11.60
N LEU A 69 6.27 1.04 10.81
CA LEU A 69 7.22 -0.05 11.03
C LEU A 69 8.67 0.46 11.02
N PRO A 70 9.11 1.18 12.07
CA PRO A 70 10.37 1.93 12.05
C PRO A 70 11.63 1.07 11.92
N TYR A 71 11.56 -0.20 12.30
CA TYR A 71 12.71 -1.11 12.22
C TYR A 71 12.75 -1.93 10.93
N SER A 72 11.66 -1.91 10.15
CA SER A 72 11.52 -2.75 8.96
C SER A 72 12.16 -2.15 7.71
N TRP A 73 12.27 -0.82 7.63
CA TRP A 73 12.60 -0.14 6.39
C TRP A 73 13.80 0.81 6.53
N ASP A 74 14.70 0.77 5.55
CA ASP A 74 15.67 1.85 5.32
C ASP A 74 14.99 3.01 4.57
N GLU A 75 14.09 2.68 3.64
CA GLU A 75 13.23 3.65 2.97
C GLU A 75 11.78 3.15 2.93
N MET A 76 10.82 4.03 3.25
CA MET A 76 9.41 3.81 2.98
C MET A 76 8.91 4.92 2.05
N LEU A 77 8.50 4.57 0.85
CA LEU A 77 8.21 5.49 -0.24
C LEU A 77 6.73 5.45 -0.62
N PHE A 78 6.18 6.62 -0.90
CA PHE A 78 4.83 6.76 -1.40
C PHE A 78 4.68 8.05 -2.21
N ASP A 79 4.06 7.95 -3.37
CA ASP A 79 3.66 9.10 -4.18
C ASP A 79 2.14 9.27 -4.10
N ALA A 80 1.69 10.29 -3.38
CA ALA A 80 0.28 10.62 -3.26
C ALA A 80 -0.29 11.34 -4.49
N GLY A 81 0.57 11.80 -5.40
CA GLY A 81 0.15 12.54 -6.58
C GLY A 81 -0.84 13.68 -6.28
N LYS A 82 -1.85 13.80 -7.11
CA LYS A 82 -2.90 14.83 -7.00
C LYS A 82 -3.82 14.71 -5.79
N TRP A 83 -3.77 13.59 -5.05
CA TRP A 83 -4.62 13.37 -3.86
C TRP A 83 -3.99 13.89 -2.57
N GLY A 84 -2.68 14.22 -2.56
CA GLY A 84 -1.98 14.94 -1.50
C GLY A 84 -1.54 14.10 -0.29
N ASN A 85 -2.25 13.03 0.07
CA ASN A 85 -1.84 12.10 1.14
C ASN A 85 -2.28 10.67 0.84
N GLY A 86 -1.77 9.71 1.62
CA GLY A 86 -2.02 8.30 1.41
C GLY A 86 -3.49 7.90 1.50
N TRP A 87 -4.20 8.37 2.51
CA TRP A 87 -5.62 8.03 2.68
C TRP A 87 -6.52 8.61 1.60
N ASN A 88 -6.26 9.83 1.13
CA ASN A 88 -6.98 10.40 0.01
C ASN A 88 -6.70 9.65 -1.30
N ALA A 89 -5.44 9.27 -1.52
CA ALA A 89 -5.06 8.44 -2.66
C ALA A 89 -5.72 7.05 -2.59
N PHE A 90 -5.78 6.44 -1.41
CA PHE A 90 -6.40 5.12 -1.20
C PHE A 90 -7.87 5.07 -1.67
N PHE A 91 -8.60 6.16 -1.48
CA PHE A 91 -9.98 6.34 -1.96
C PHE A 91 -10.08 7.28 -3.17
N GLY A 92 -9.01 7.40 -3.95
CA GLY A 92 -8.88 8.38 -5.03
C GLY A 92 -9.56 7.96 -6.33
N TYR A 93 -10.07 8.97 -7.05
CA TYR A 93 -10.67 8.87 -8.38
C TYR A 93 -9.84 9.64 -9.41
N ALA A 94 -10.09 9.36 -10.69
CA ALA A 94 -9.28 9.91 -11.79
C ALA A 94 -9.30 11.46 -11.87
N ASP A 95 -10.36 12.09 -11.42
CA ASP A 95 -10.51 13.56 -11.37
C ASP A 95 -9.80 14.22 -10.18
N GLY A 96 -9.13 13.44 -9.31
CA GLY A 96 -8.49 13.93 -8.08
C GLY A 96 -9.42 13.95 -6.87
N SER A 97 -10.71 13.71 -7.06
CA SER A 97 -11.64 13.56 -5.94
C SER A 97 -11.34 12.29 -5.12
N ASN A 98 -11.92 12.21 -3.93
CA ASN A 98 -11.74 11.08 -3.02
C ASN A 98 -12.96 10.94 -2.09
N ARG A 99 -12.92 10.02 -1.15
CA ARG A 99 -14.02 9.79 -0.22
C ARG A 99 -14.47 11.04 0.54
N GLN A 100 -13.56 11.97 0.89
CA GLN A 100 -13.93 13.24 1.54
C GLN A 100 -14.76 14.13 0.61
N SER A 101 -14.37 14.24 -0.67
CA SER A 101 -15.11 14.98 -1.70
C SER A 101 -16.53 14.46 -1.90
N HIS A 102 -16.78 13.20 -1.58
CA HIS A 102 -18.06 12.52 -1.74
C HIS A 102 -18.82 12.34 -0.41
N LYS A 103 -18.68 13.27 0.53
CA LYS A 103 -19.40 13.24 1.82
C LYS A 103 -19.17 11.93 2.59
N LYS A 104 -17.93 11.44 2.59
CA LYS A 104 -17.52 10.17 3.22
C LYS A 104 -18.10 8.90 2.57
N GLN A 105 -18.66 9.02 1.39
CA GLN A 105 -19.12 7.88 0.60
C GLN A 105 -18.05 7.45 -0.42
N VAL A 106 -18.11 6.21 -0.83
CA VAL A 106 -17.23 5.65 -1.85
C VAL A 106 -18.08 5.20 -3.03
N LYS A 107 -17.81 5.77 -4.21
CA LYS A 107 -18.36 5.20 -5.47
C LYS A 107 -17.76 3.82 -5.64
N PRO A 108 -18.55 2.79 -5.95
CA PRO A 108 -18.05 1.42 -5.94
C PRO A 108 -16.96 1.15 -7.00
N TYR A 109 -17.05 1.79 -8.16
CA TYR A 109 -16.09 1.61 -9.24
C TYR A 109 -15.95 2.87 -10.10
N GLU A 110 -14.87 2.94 -10.87
CA GLU A 110 -14.66 3.93 -11.92
C GLU A 110 -13.67 3.35 -12.96
N CYS A 111 -13.98 3.54 -14.24
CA CYS A 111 -13.09 3.23 -15.37
C CYS A 111 -12.90 4.49 -16.24
N ALA A 112 -11.98 5.35 -15.86
CA ALA A 112 -11.70 6.57 -16.62
C ALA A 112 -10.72 6.31 -17.77
N ASP A 113 -10.90 7.04 -18.87
CA ASP A 113 -9.94 7.05 -19.99
C ASP A 113 -8.74 7.94 -19.64
N VAL A 114 -7.82 7.36 -18.86
CA VAL A 114 -6.62 8.02 -18.36
C VAL A 114 -5.41 7.09 -18.51
N ALA A 115 -4.21 7.66 -18.46
CA ALA A 115 -2.97 6.91 -18.36
C ALA A 115 -2.87 6.19 -17.00
N ASP A 116 -1.85 5.34 -16.82
CA ASP A 116 -1.68 4.55 -15.60
C ASP A 116 -1.57 5.43 -14.35
N GLU A 117 -0.89 6.57 -14.48
CA GLU A 117 -0.73 7.59 -13.44
C GLU A 117 -2.03 8.35 -13.11
N GLY A 118 -3.07 8.13 -13.87
CA GLY A 118 -4.40 8.63 -13.58
C GLY A 118 -4.97 8.08 -12.27
N TYR A 119 -4.45 6.94 -11.79
CA TYR A 119 -4.78 6.32 -10.52
C TYR A 119 -3.54 6.08 -9.65
N PRO A 120 -3.69 5.96 -8.32
CA PRO A 120 -2.57 5.84 -7.38
C PRO A 120 -1.65 4.64 -7.62
N ASP A 121 -2.21 3.51 -8.03
CA ASP A 121 -1.42 2.29 -8.26
C ASP A 121 -0.46 2.43 -9.45
N GLY A 122 -0.80 3.26 -10.44
CA GLY A 122 0.11 3.62 -11.52
C GLY A 122 1.32 4.44 -11.03
N LEU A 123 1.11 5.36 -10.09
CA LEU A 123 2.21 6.09 -9.44
C LEU A 123 3.10 5.15 -8.63
N THR A 124 2.49 4.22 -7.89
CA THR A 124 3.21 3.18 -7.15
C THR A 124 4.05 2.31 -8.09
N ALA A 125 3.51 1.89 -9.23
CA ALA A 125 4.23 1.10 -10.23
C ALA A 125 5.43 1.87 -10.80
N ASN A 126 5.26 3.13 -11.17
CA ASN A 126 6.34 3.97 -11.69
C ASN A 126 7.44 4.18 -10.66
N LEU A 127 7.07 4.42 -9.40
CA LEU A 127 8.02 4.55 -8.31
C LEU A 127 8.80 3.26 -8.08
N ALA A 128 8.13 2.10 -8.17
CA ALA A 128 8.77 0.78 -8.06
C ALA A 128 9.76 0.52 -9.20
N VAL A 129 9.39 0.81 -10.45
CA VAL A 129 10.27 0.67 -11.62
C VAL A 129 11.50 1.57 -11.51
N LYS A 130 11.32 2.81 -11.04
CA LYS A 130 12.44 3.73 -10.79
C LYS A 130 13.37 3.19 -9.70
N LYS A 131 12.80 2.74 -8.58
CA LYS A 131 13.58 2.26 -7.43
C LYS A 131 14.33 0.96 -7.73
N ILE A 132 13.73 0.00 -8.42
CA ILE A 132 14.43 -1.24 -8.77
C ILE A 132 15.62 -0.97 -9.70
N LYS A 133 15.49 -0.03 -10.64
CA LYS A 133 16.62 0.39 -11.51
C LYS A 133 17.75 1.01 -10.67
N GLU A 134 17.43 1.83 -9.68
CA GLU A 134 18.41 2.41 -8.76
C GLU A 134 19.11 1.30 -7.94
N LEU A 135 18.34 0.42 -7.32
CA LEU A 135 18.86 -0.64 -6.46
C LEU A 135 19.78 -1.62 -7.21
N THR A 136 19.44 -1.96 -8.45
CA THR A 136 20.25 -2.87 -9.28
C THR A 136 21.59 -2.28 -9.72
N THR A 137 21.81 -0.97 -9.59
CA THR A 137 23.12 -0.36 -9.83
C THR A 137 24.05 -0.45 -8.62
N LYS A 138 23.52 -0.73 -7.44
CA LYS A 138 24.28 -0.91 -6.21
C LYS A 138 24.68 -2.38 -6.08
N ASN A 139 25.92 -2.64 -5.71
CA ASN A 139 26.40 -4.02 -5.50
C ASN A 139 26.13 -4.48 -4.06
N GLU A 140 24.90 -4.30 -3.60
CA GLU A 140 24.46 -4.62 -2.25
C GLU A 140 23.17 -5.44 -2.31
N PRO A 141 22.98 -6.41 -1.42
CA PRO A 141 21.73 -7.14 -1.35
C PRO A 141 20.60 -6.22 -0.92
N PHE A 142 19.43 -6.33 -1.56
CA PHE A 142 18.28 -5.53 -1.21
C PHE A 142 16.99 -6.37 -1.13
N CYS A 143 16.02 -5.85 -0.41
CA CYS A 143 14.65 -6.33 -0.39
C CYS A 143 13.72 -5.18 -0.76
N LEU A 144 13.01 -5.32 -1.86
CA LEU A 144 12.01 -4.36 -2.32
C LEU A 144 10.62 -4.98 -2.18
N ALA A 145 9.79 -4.36 -1.34
CA ALA A 145 8.37 -4.71 -1.22
C ALA A 145 7.51 -3.63 -1.88
N VAL A 146 6.56 -4.04 -2.70
CA VAL A 146 5.64 -3.12 -3.40
C VAL A 146 4.21 -3.54 -3.10
N GLY A 147 3.42 -2.63 -2.54
CA GLY A 147 2.02 -2.85 -2.20
C GLY A 147 1.08 -1.94 -2.98
N PHE A 148 0.14 -2.53 -3.71
CA PHE A 148 -0.90 -1.83 -4.42
C PHE A 148 -2.17 -1.69 -3.58
N PHE A 149 -3.00 -0.70 -3.88
CA PHE A 149 -4.30 -0.53 -3.22
C PHE A 149 -5.33 -1.53 -3.71
N LYS A 150 -5.32 -1.83 -5.00
CA LYS A 150 -6.29 -2.77 -5.58
C LYS A 150 -5.91 -4.22 -5.25
N PRO A 151 -6.92 -5.06 -4.97
CA PRO A 151 -8.36 -4.93 -5.29
C PRO A 151 -9.24 -4.31 -4.18
N HIS A 152 -8.74 -3.42 -3.32
CA HIS A 152 -9.59 -2.74 -2.34
C HIS A 152 -10.52 -1.72 -3.03
N LEU A 153 -11.71 -1.49 -2.45
CA LEU A 153 -12.65 -0.41 -2.87
C LEU A 153 -11.99 0.99 -2.77
N PRO A 154 -12.34 1.92 -3.68
CA PRO A 154 -13.14 1.76 -4.88
C PRO A 154 -12.41 0.92 -5.93
N PHE A 155 -13.15 0.16 -6.75
CA PHE A 155 -12.57 -0.61 -7.84
C PHE A 155 -12.30 0.31 -9.03
N THR A 156 -11.15 0.96 -9.01
CA THR A 156 -10.75 1.92 -10.03
C THR A 156 -9.66 1.33 -10.93
N SER A 157 -9.80 1.53 -12.24
CA SER A 157 -8.83 1.10 -13.24
C SER A 157 -8.87 2.01 -14.46
N PRO A 158 -7.73 2.30 -15.12
CA PRO A 158 -7.74 2.91 -16.43
C PRO A 158 -8.60 2.09 -17.42
N LYS A 159 -9.34 2.78 -18.28
CA LYS A 159 -10.26 2.16 -19.23
C LYS A 159 -9.60 1.06 -20.08
N LYS A 160 -8.34 1.25 -20.50
CA LYS A 160 -7.61 0.26 -21.29
C LYS A 160 -7.50 -1.14 -20.64
N TYR A 161 -7.47 -1.22 -19.31
CA TYR A 161 -7.45 -2.51 -18.59
C TYR A 161 -8.86 -3.03 -18.35
N TRP A 162 -9.82 -2.14 -18.12
CA TRP A 162 -11.23 -2.50 -17.98
C TRP A 162 -11.75 -3.17 -19.26
N ASP A 163 -11.45 -2.59 -20.40
CA ASP A 163 -11.89 -3.08 -21.72
C ASP A 163 -11.25 -4.42 -22.12
N MET A 164 -10.29 -4.96 -21.36
CA MET A 164 -9.75 -6.30 -21.59
C MET A 164 -10.74 -7.41 -21.21
N TYR A 165 -11.82 -7.06 -20.48
CA TYR A 165 -12.83 -7.99 -20.01
C TYR A 165 -14.20 -7.60 -20.55
N GLU A 166 -14.85 -8.55 -21.21
CA GLU A 166 -16.26 -8.38 -21.62
C GLU A 166 -17.18 -8.86 -20.50
N GLU A 167 -18.07 -8.01 -20.01
CA GLU A 167 -18.97 -8.29 -18.90
C GLU A 167 -19.80 -9.57 -19.17
N SER A 168 -20.28 -9.74 -20.43
CA SER A 168 -21.04 -10.91 -20.86
C SER A 168 -20.27 -12.23 -20.82
N SER A 169 -18.93 -12.16 -20.81
CA SER A 169 -18.06 -13.35 -20.74
C SER A 169 -17.70 -13.78 -19.33
N ILE A 170 -17.99 -12.94 -18.32
CA ILE A 170 -17.66 -13.22 -16.94
C ILE A 170 -18.71 -14.20 -16.35
N PRO A 171 -18.31 -15.42 -15.94
CA PRO A 171 -19.24 -16.36 -15.37
C PRO A 171 -19.74 -15.86 -14.00
N ILE A 172 -21.05 -15.78 -13.85
CA ILE A 172 -21.66 -15.51 -12.54
C ILE A 172 -21.49 -16.77 -11.70
N SER A 173 -20.86 -16.62 -10.52
CA SER A 173 -20.77 -17.73 -9.58
C SER A 173 -22.17 -18.20 -9.19
N PRO A 174 -22.47 -19.51 -9.26
CA PRO A 174 -23.75 -20.00 -8.75
C PRO A 174 -23.84 -19.63 -7.27
N MET A 175 -24.92 -18.95 -6.92
CA MET A 175 -25.22 -18.67 -5.50
C MET A 175 -25.39 -20.01 -4.77
N PRO A 176 -24.80 -20.16 -3.57
CA PRO A 176 -24.99 -21.36 -2.78
C PRO A 176 -26.42 -21.49 -2.28
#